data_ad0b9d3e67705266c713846ed436d112
#
_entry.id   ad0b9d3e67705266c713846ed436d112
#
_cell.length_a   1.000
_cell.length_b   1.000
_cell.length_c   1.000
_cell.angle_alpha   90.00
_cell.angle_beta   90.00
_cell.angle_gamma   90.00
#
_symmetry.space_group_name_H-M   'P 1'
#
loop_
_entity.id
_entity.type
_entity.pdbx_description
1 polymer ?
#
loop_
_entity_poly.entity_id
_entity_poly.type
_entity_poly.pdbx_seq_one_letter_code
_entity_poly.pdbx_strand_id
1 'polypeptide(L)'
;MPFQPSAHDGVAHRFSPGLLAFEHKPANASATTTNVLIWVGGLGDGLLTVPYPTTIASKLPPTWSLAQPLLSSSYTGWGTSSLVRDADELALCVKYFRSLRGPGAKIVIMGHSTGCQDAIEYVASPSKPSAASYRAPIDAIILQAPASDRQAMLHSLGKDKFDAANAVAQAYVDEGRGEDILPFRVTEKDFKKTPVSARRWLALASPDKKGADDFFSDDLPDEDVKRTFGAVPKGLGVCVLYSGSDEFVPPSVDKEGLVKRWSGFVKEAGGVWEEEFGGIVPRASHNLRGDAEEVVGDLCRRVVGFLGKVEKGEAAHL
;
A
#
# COMPACT_ATOMS: atom_id res chain seq x y z
N MET A 1 6.06 10.59 21.32
CA MET A 1 5.12 11.06 22.37
C MET A 1 4.34 9.85 22.88
N PRO A 2 3.92 9.83 24.18
CA PRO A 2 3.06 8.77 24.68
C PRO A 2 1.72 8.76 23.92
N PHE A 3 1.14 7.57 23.78
CA PHE A 3 -0.17 7.39 23.14
C PHE A 3 -1.23 8.23 23.86
N GLN A 4 -2.02 8.99 23.11
CA GLN A 4 -3.15 9.75 23.61
C GLN A 4 -4.43 9.12 23.05
N PRO A 5 -5.37 8.69 23.93
CA PRO A 5 -6.67 8.24 23.48
C PRO A 5 -7.41 9.34 22.72
N SER A 6 -8.06 8.98 21.61
CA SER A 6 -8.85 9.92 20.81
C SER A 6 -10.11 9.25 20.30
N ALA A 7 -11.16 10.07 20.09
CA ALA A 7 -12.40 9.67 19.42
C ALA A 7 -12.38 10.20 17.97
N HIS A 8 -12.93 9.43 17.05
CA HIS A 8 -13.01 9.78 15.64
C HIS A 8 -14.43 9.59 15.13
N ASP A 9 -14.98 10.63 14.53
CA ASP A 9 -16.29 10.59 13.88
C ASP A 9 -16.20 9.93 12.51
N GLY A 10 -17.14 9.03 12.23
CA GLY A 10 -17.17 8.34 10.94
C GLY A 10 -18.33 7.36 10.81
N VAL A 11 -18.34 6.63 9.71
CA VAL A 11 -19.31 5.59 9.40
C VAL A 11 -18.61 4.25 9.24
N ALA A 12 -19.07 3.24 9.96
CA ALA A 12 -18.59 1.87 9.75
C ALA A 12 -19.47 1.19 8.68
N HIS A 13 -18.82 0.77 7.60
CA HIS A 13 -19.43 0.05 6.49
C HIS A 13 -19.08 -1.42 6.55
N ARG A 14 -20.05 -2.32 6.60
CA ARG A 14 -19.81 -3.75 6.41
C ARG A 14 -19.96 -4.09 4.93
N PHE A 15 -18.85 -4.18 4.20
CA PHE A 15 -18.86 -4.42 2.77
C PHE A 15 -18.84 -5.92 2.38
N SER A 16 -18.51 -6.80 3.36
CA SER A 16 -18.57 -8.25 3.20
C SER A 16 -18.75 -8.91 4.58
N PRO A 17 -19.14 -10.20 4.67
CA PRO A 17 -19.11 -10.92 5.94
C PRO A 17 -17.71 -10.88 6.57
N GLY A 18 -17.61 -10.31 7.78
CA GLY A 18 -16.35 -10.18 8.52
C GLY A 18 -15.42 -9.04 8.08
N LEU A 19 -15.74 -8.30 7.00
CA LEU A 19 -14.92 -7.19 6.51
C LEU A 19 -15.64 -5.84 6.68
N LEU A 20 -14.93 -4.88 7.24
CA LEU A 20 -15.42 -3.56 7.55
C LEU A 20 -14.52 -2.48 6.92
N ALA A 21 -15.11 -1.33 6.61
CA ALA A 21 -14.38 -0.10 6.32
C ALA A 21 -14.88 1.03 7.23
N PHE A 22 -13.98 1.84 7.74
CA PHE A 22 -14.31 3.05 8.47
C PHE A 22 -14.15 4.25 7.53
N GLU A 23 -15.24 4.89 7.19
CA GLU A 23 -15.24 6.12 6.41
C GLU A 23 -15.22 7.31 7.39
N HIS A 24 -14.14 8.10 7.33
CA HIS A 24 -14.00 9.30 8.13
C HIS A 24 -15.05 10.31 7.76
N LYS A 25 -15.63 10.96 8.76
CA LYS A 25 -16.53 12.07 8.53
C LYS A 25 -15.75 13.26 7.95
N PRO A 26 -16.07 13.73 6.74
CA PRO A 26 -15.41 14.92 6.19
C PRO A 26 -15.65 16.15 7.07
N ALA A 27 -14.66 17.03 7.19
CA ALA A 27 -14.79 18.27 7.96
C ALA A 27 -15.96 19.13 7.46
N ASN A 28 -16.24 19.08 6.15
CA ASN A 28 -17.33 19.78 5.48
C ASN A 28 -18.28 18.77 4.82
N ALA A 29 -18.86 17.85 5.61
CA ALA A 29 -19.78 16.85 5.09
C ALA A 29 -20.92 17.53 4.31
N SER A 30 -20.97 17.26 3.03
CA SER A 30 -22.01 17.72 2.11
C SER A 30 -22.79 16.50 1.58
N ALA A 31 -24.05 16.71 1.23
CA ALA A 31 -24.82 15.71 0.48
C ALA A 31 -24.21 15.37 -0.90
N THR A 32 -23.11 16.03 -1.28
CA THR A 32 -22.43 15.91 -2.57
C THR A 32 -21.15 15.04 -2.53
N THR A 33 -20.84 14.36 -1.42
CA THR A 33 -19.69 13.44 -1.37
C THR A 33 -19.94 12.25 -2.27
N THR A 34 -19.23 12.22 -3.40
CA THR A 34 -19.41 11.21 -4.45
C THR A 34 -18.19 10.31 -4.62
N ASN A 35 -16.98 10.84 -4.37
CA ASN A 35 -15.72 10.15 -4.60
C ASN A 35 -15.16 9.55 -3.30
N VAL A 36 -14.32 8.52 -3.42
CA VAL A 36 -13.69 7.89 -2.25
C VAL A 36 -12.21 7.60 -2.48
N LEU A 37 -11.40 7.99 -1.49
CA LEU A 37 -10.02 7.57 -1.31
C LEU A 37 -10.02 6.38 -0.35
N ILE A 38 -9.67 5.19 -0.83
CA ILE A 38 -9.54 3.99 -0.03
C ILE A 38 -8.09 3.89 0.42
N TRP A 39 -7.83 4.08 1.73
CA TRP A 39 -6.49 4.00 2.30
C TRP A 39 -6.21 2.62 2.88
N VAL A 40 -5.12 1.99 2.43
CA VAL A 40 -4.69 0.65 2.83
C VAL A 40 -3.38 0.75 3.59
N GLY A 41 -3.33 0.23 4.79
CA GLY A 41 -2.14 0.23 5.65
C GLY A 41 -1.11 -0.83 5.27
N GLY A 42 0.07 -0.76 5.91
CA GLY A 42 1.15 -1.73 5.77
C GLY A 42 1.12 -2.86 6.79
N LEU A 43 2.25 -3.56 6.94
CA LEU A 43 2.40 -4.66 7.88
C LEU A 43 2.13 -4.21 9.32
N GLY A 44 1.16 -4.85 9.96
CA GLY A 44 0.77 -4.54 11.33
C GLY A 44 -0.18 -3.36 11.47
N ASP A 45 -0.50 -2.67 10.38
CA ASP A 45 -1.47 -1.59 10.41
C ASP A 45 -2.91 -2.09 10.46
N GLY A 46 -3.77 -1.19 10.89
CA GLY A 46 -5.21 -1.36 10.96
C GLY A 46 -5.86 0.00 11.11
N LEU A 47 -7.10 0.02 11.58
CA LEU A 47 -7.84 1.26 11.74
C LEU A 47 -7.13 2.20 12.72
N LEU A 48 -6.82 3.42 12.26
CA LEU A 48 -6.23 4.51 13.07
C LEU A 48 -4.84 4.22 13.64
N THR A 49 -4.12 3.21 13.14
CA THR A 49 -2.74 2.93 13.58
C THR A 49 -1.74 3.94 13.04
N VAL A 50 -1.98 4.49 11.87
CA VAL A 50 -1.19 5.55 11.23
C VAL A 50 -1.92 6.88 11.36
N PRO A 51 -1.25 7.98 11.76
CA PRO A 51 -1.96 9.24 12.08
C PRO A 51 -2.36 10.07 10.86
N TYR A 52 -1.56 10.10 9.78
CA TYR A 52 -1.77 11.03 8.67
C TYR A 52 -3.06 10.80 7.84
N PRO A 53 -3.64 9.60 7.72
CA PRO A 53 -4.92 9.43 7.02
C PRO A 53 -6.06 10.26 7.60
N THR A 54 -6.11 10.40 8.93
CA THR A 54 -7.09 11.29 9.60
C THR A 54 -6.85 12.75 9.21
N THR A 55 -5.58 13.17 9.11
CA THR A 55 -5.22 14.53 8.66
C THR A 55 -5.61 14.73 7.19
N ILE A 56 -5.37 13.75 6.32
CA ILE A 56 -5.84 13.81 4.93
C ILE A 56 -7.35 13.96 4.89
N ALA A 57 -8.09 13.10 5.61
CA ALA A 57 -9.56 13.13 5.64
C ALA A 57 -10.12 14.51 6.03
N SER A 58 -9.47 15.21 6.98
CA SER A 58 -9.86 16.54 7.39
C SER A 58 -9.61 17.65 6.34
N LYS A 59 -8.76 17.39 5.35
CA LYS A 59 -8.35 18.35 4.31
C LYS A 59 -8.94 18.02 2.93
N LEU A 60 -9.68 16.91 2.81
CA LEU A 60 -10.33 16.54 1.55
C LEU A 60 -11.39 17.56 1.14
N PRO A 61 -11.55 17.82 -0.17
CA PRO A 61 -12.68 18.61 -0.67
C PRO A 61 -14.01 17.89 -0.37
N PRO A 62 -15.14 18.63 -0.32
CA PRO A 62 -16.46 18.07 0.04
C PRO A 62 -16.94 16.92 -0.86
N THR A 63 -16.39 16.82 -2.08
CA THR A 63 -16.70 15.76 -3.04
C THR A 63 -16.00 14.45 -2.73
N TRP A 64 -15.02 14.41 -1.84
CA TRP A 64 -14.22 13.25 -1.46
C TRP A 64 -14.43 12.84 -0.01
N SER A 65 -14.37 11.54 0.23
CA SER A 65 -14.20 10.97 1.58
C SER A 65 -12.99 10.04 1.61
N LEU A 66 -12.50 9.74 2.81
CA LEU A 66 -11.46 8.74 3.03
C LEU A 66 -12.04 7.56 3.80
N ALA A 67 -11.86 6.36 3.26
CA ALA A 67 -12.25 5.11 3.90
C ALA A 67 -11.02 4.24 4.19
N GLN A 68 -10.96 3.68 5.40
CA GLN A 68 -9.94 2.72 5.82
C GLN A 68 -10.57 1.32 5.93
N PRO A 69 -10.32 0.39 4.98
CA PRO A 69 -10.79 -0.98 5.11
C PRO A 69 -9.97 -1.73 6.17
N LEU A 70 -10.64 -2.59 6.92
CA LEU A 70 -10.03 -3.63 7.71
C LEU A 70 -10.09 -4.92 6.90
N LEU A 71 -8.92 -5.33 6.39
CA LEU A 71 -8.73 -6.57 5.66
C LEU A 71 -8.40 -7.71 6.63
N SER A 72 -8.46 -8.93 6.16
CA SER A 72 -8.04 -10.09 6.97
C SER A 72 -6.56 -10.01 7.39
N SER A 73 -5.73 -9.29 6.63
CA SER A 73 -4.33 -9.01 6.92
C SER A 73 -4.11 -7.89 7.94
N SER A 74 -5.13 -7.11 8.31
CA SER A 74 -4.97 -6.01 9.26
C SER A 74 -4.44 -6.49 10.61
N TYR A 75 -3.68 -5.63 11.30
CA TYR A 75 -3.02 -5.88 12.57
C TYR A 75 -2.03 -7.05 12.49
N THR A 76 -2.29 -8.17 13.14
CA THR A 76 -1.42 -9.36 13.11
C THR A 76 -1.79 -10.35 12.02
N GLY A 77 -2.89 -10.13 11.30
CA GLY A 77 -3.39 -11.04 10.25
C GLY A 77 -2.47 -11.15 9.04
N TRP A 78 -1.65 -10.14 8.78
CA TRP A 78 -0.73 -10.12 7.64
C TRP A 78 0.26 -11.32 7.64
N GLY A 79 0.62 -11.83 8.81
CA GLY A 79 1.58 -12.93 8.94
C GLY A 79 1.11 -14.26 8.36
N THR A 80 -0.18 -14.40 8.06
CA THR A 80 -0.80 -15.57 7.42
C THR A 80 -1.68 -15.23 6.23
N SER A 81 -1.58 -13.98 5.71
CA SER A 81 -2.29 -13.50 4.52
C SER A 81 -1.40 -13.50 3.27
N SER A 82 -1.89 -12.91 2.19
CA SER A 82 -1.17 -12.70 0.94
C SER A 82 -1.71 -11.49 0.20
N LEU A 83 -0.91 -10.88 -0.69
CA LEU A 83 -1.35 -9.76 -1.54
C LEU A 83 -2.57 -10.12 -2.40
N VAL A 84 -2.63 -11.36 -2.90
CA VAL A 84 -3.78 -11.81 -3.70
C VAL A 84 -5.06 -11.76 -2.88
N ARG A 85 -5.02 -12.23 -1.63
CA ARG A 85 -6.18 -12.20 -0.74
C ARG A 85 -6.58 -10.75 -0.44
N ASP A 86 -5.61 -9.92 -0.13
CA ASP A 86 -5.86 -8.52 0.23
C ASP A 86 -6.45 -7.76 -0.95
N ALA A 87 -5.93 -7.95 -2.16
CA ALA A 87 -6.47 -7.35 -3.38
C ALA A 87 -7.88 -7.89 -3.73
N ASP A 88 -8.18 -9.16 -3.48
CA ASP A 88 -9.52 -9.72 -3.65
C ASP A 88 -10.52 -9.15 -2.62
N GLU A 89 -10.11 -8.96 -1.36
CA GLU A 89 -10.92 -8.28 -0.33
C GLU A 89 -11.11 -6.79 -0.64
N LEU A 90 -10.06 -6.11 -1.15
CA LEU A 90 -10.18 -4.74 -1.66
C LEU A 90 -11.16 -4.64 -2.84
N ALA A 91 -11.21 -5.66 -3.71
CA ALA A 91 -12.19 -5.66 -4.81
C ALA A 91 -13.64 -5.67 -4.30
N LEU A 92 -13.90 -6.35 -3.18
CA LEU A 92 -15.21 -6.28 -2.52
C LEU A 92 -15.50 -4.87 -1.97
N CYS A 93 -14.49 -4.23 -1.37
CA CYS A 93 -14.59 -2.87 -0.85
C CYS A 93 -14.86 -1.86 -1.97
N VAL A 94 -14.08 -1.92 -3.06
CA VAL A 94 -14.27 -1.06 -4.25
C VAL A 94 -15.67 -1.25 -4.85
N LYS A 95 -16.11 -2.49 -5.03
CA LYS A 95 -17.46 -2.81 -5.54
C LYS A 95 -18.54 -2.23 -4.64
N TYR A 96 -18.39 -2.34 -3.33
CA TYR A 96 -19.31 -1.77 -2.36
C TYR A 96 -19.41 -0.24 -2.49
N PHE A 97 -18.28 0.48 -2.47
CA PHE A 97 -18.27 1.94 -2.60
C PHE A 97 -18.75 2.39 -3.98
N ARG A 98 -18.44 1.66 -5.05
CA ARG A 98 -18.97 1.93 -6.38
C ARG A 98 -20.51 1.82 -6.40
N SER A 99 -21.07 0.82 -5.76
CA SER A 99 -22.52 0.66 -5.62
C SER A 99 -23.14 1.78 -4.76
N LEU A 100 -22.46 2.18 -3.70
CA LEU A 100 -22.94 3.22 -2.76
C LEU A 100 -22.92 4.62 -3.38
N ARG A 101 -21.87 4.94 -4.16
CA ARG A 101 -21.62 6.28 -4.71
C ARG A 101 -22.14 6.46 -6.15
N GLY A 102 -22.40 5.37 -6.84
CA GLY A 102 -22.86 5.37 -8.23
C GLY A 102 -21.74 5.23 -9.26
N PRO A 103 -22.11 5.01 -10.54
CA PRO A 103 -21.16 4.65 -11.61
C PRO A 103 -20.18 5.79 -11.95
N GLY A 104 -20.54 7.04 -11.73
CA GLY A 104 -19.68 8.21 -11.99
C GLY A 104 -18.68 8.55 -10.87
N ALA A 105 -18.72 7.84 -9.73
CA ALA A 105 -17.83 8.09 -8.61
C ALA A 105 -16.38 7.82 -8.98
N LYS A 106 -15.46 8.68 -8.54
CA LYS A 106 -14.03 8.41 -8.61
C LYS A 106 -13.61 7.58 -7.41
N ILE A 107 -12.84 6.52 -7.68
CA ILE A 107 -12.28 5.65 -6.63
C ILE A 107 -10.77 5.59 -6.81
N VAL A 108 -10.05 5.99 -5.77
CA VAL A 108 -8.59 5.95 -5.72
C VAL A 108 -8.17 5.04 -4.56
N ILE A 109 -7.24 4.13 -4.79
CA ILE A 109 -6.59 3.35 -3.73
C ILE A 109 -5.27 4.04 -3.37
N MET A 110 -5.08 4.34 -2.08
CA MET A 110 -3.83 4.83 -1.52
C MET A 110 -3.25 3.76 -0.61
N GLY A 111 -2.15 3.14 -1.04
CA GLY A 111 -1.38 2.23 -0.21
C GLY A 111 -0.34 2.97 0.62
N HIS A 112 -0.11 2.49 1.83
CA HIS A 112 1.00 2.84 2.71
C HIS A 112 1.87 1.62 2.93
N SER A 113 3.21 1.75 2.76
CA SER A 113 4.13 0.63 2.99
C SER A 113 3.71 -0.59 2.15
N THR A 114 3.50 -1.76 2.76
CA THR A 114 2.96 -2.96 2.09
C THR A 114 1.59 -2.74 1.44
N GLY A 115 0.80 -1.78 1.90
CA GLY A 115 -0.43 -1.39 1.19
C GLY A 115 -0.15 -0.87 -0.24
N CYS A 116 1.08 -0.45 -0.54
CA CYS A 116 1.49 -0.12 -1.91
C CYS A 116 1.58 -1.38 -2.78
N GLN A 117 2.07 -2.51 -2.23
CA GLN A 117 2.04 -3.80 -2.91
C GLN A 117 0.60 -4.24 -3.18
N ASP A 118 -0.32 -4.05 -2.20
CA ASP A 118 -1.75 -4.35 -2.39
C ASP A 118 -2.36 -3.52 -3.52
N ALA A 119 -2.02 -2.23 -3.60
CA ALA A 119 -2.48 -1.36 -4.68
C ALA A 119 -1.95 -1.80 -6.06
N ILE A 120 -0.68 -2.18 -6.16
CA ILE A 120 -0.09 -2.73 -7.40
C ILE A 120 -0.71 -4.10 -7.73
N GLU A 121 -0.86 -5.01 -6.74
CA GLU A 121 -1.51 -6.31 -6.97
C GLU A 121 -2.96 -6.14 -7.42
N TYR A 122 -3.65 -5.11 -6.90
CA TYR A 122 -5.02 -4.81 -7.33
C TYR A 122 -5.10 -4.47 -8.82
N VAL A 123 -4.21 -3.62 -9.34
CA VAL A 123 -4.31 -3.08 -10.71
C VAL A 123 -3.52 -3.87 -11.75
N ALA A 124 -2.34 -4.38 -11.42
CA ALA A 124 -1.45 -5.12 -12.32
C ALA A 124 -1.59 -6.64 -12.19
N SER A 125 -2.04 -7.12 -11.02
CA SER A 125 -2.27 -8.55 -10.74
C SER A 125 -1.07 -9.46 -11.06
N PRO A 126 0.19 -9.10 -10.68
CA PRO A 126 1.37 -9.88 -11.04
C PRO A 126 1.35 -11.31 -10.49
N SER A 127 0.74 -11.50 -9.32
CA SER A 127 0.61 -12.81 -8.67
C SER A 127 -0.55 -13.64 -9.22
N LYS A 128 -1.59 -13.00 -9.77
CA LYS A 128 -2.80 -13.66 -10.30
C LYS A 128 -3.34 -12.90 -11.52
N PRO A 129 -2.72 -13.03 -12.70
CA PRO A 129 -3.11 -12.26 -13.90
C PRO A 129 -4.60 -12.38 -14.28
N SER A 130 -5.24 -13.53 -14.01
CA SER A 130 -6.67 -13.71 -14.25
C SER A 130 -7.57 -12.82 -13.40
N ALA A 131 -7.06 -12.26 -12.30
CA ALA A 131 -7.85 -11.41 -11.42
C ALA A 131 -8.19 -10.05 -12.03
N ALA A 132 -7.37 -9.54 -12.94
CA ALA A 132 -7.64 -8.28 -13.65
C ALA A 132 -9.02 -8.25 -14.34
N SER A 133 -9.55 -9.42 -14.73
CA SER A 133 -10.83 -9.52 -15.43
C SER A 133 -12.07 -9.37 -14.55
N TYR A 134 -11.97 -9.56 -13.22
CA TYR A 134 -13.10 -9.47 -12.30
C TYR A 134 -12.99 -8.38 -11.23
N ARG A 135 -11.81 -7.80 -11.04
CA ARG A 135 -11.64 -6.64 -10.14
C ARG A 135 -12.24 -5.40 -10.80
N ALA A 136 -13.09 -4.69 -10.06
CA ALA A 136 -13.71 -3.48 -10.58
C ALA A 136 -12.65 -2.41 -10.89
N PRO A 137 -12.76 -1.66 -12.00
CA PRO A 137 -11.82 -0.62 -12.33
C PRO A 137 -11.85 0.52 -11.30
N ILE A 138 -10.68 1.10 -11.06
CA ILE A 138 -10.46 2.30 -10.25
C ILE A 138 -9.82 3.38 -11.10
N ASP A 139 -9.85 4.62 -10.64
CA ASP A 139 -9.38 5.76 -11.44
C ASP A 139 -7.88 6.02 -11.26
N ALA A 140 -7.32 5.73 -10.09
CA ALA A 140 -5.91 5.94 -9.82
C ALA A 140 -5.42 5.16 -8.59
N ILE A 141 -4.09 5.07 -8.45
CA ILE A 141 -3.41 4.63 -7.23
C ILE A 141 -2.44 5.69 -6.71
N ILE A 142 -2.31 5.74 -5.38
CA ILE A 142 -1.28 6.52 -4.68
C ILE A 142 -0.43 5.53 -3.90
N LEU A 143 0.90 5.56 -4.08
CA LEU A 143 1.85 4.71 -3.39
C LEU A 143 2.66 5.58 -2.41
N GLN A 144 2.34 5.50 -1.12
CA GLN A 144 3.03 6.26 -0.08
C GLN A 144 4.03 5.37 0.66
N ALA A 145 5.28 5.81 0.71
CA ALA A 145 6.40 5.07 1.29
C ALA A 145 6.52 3.63 0.77
N PRO A 146 6.58 3.42 -0.57
CA PRO A 146 6.74 2.10 -1.16
C PRO A 146 8.16 1.58 -0.89
N ALA A 147 8.36 0.89 0.24
CA ALA A 147 9.64 0.33 0.65
C ALA A 147 9.71 -1.18 0.36
N SER A 148 10.92 -1.69 0.09
CA SER A 148 11.17 -3.12 -0.04
C SER A 148 11.26 -3.79 1.31
N ASP A 149 10.36 -4.71 1.61
CA ASP A 149 10.42 -5.53 2.83
C ASP A 149 11.70 -6.36 2.88
N ARG A 150 12.10 -6.97 1.76
CA ARG A 150 13.33 -7.78 1.66
C ARG A 150 14.57 -6.97 2.04
N GLN A 151 14.72 -5.77 1.47
CA GLN A 151 15.89 -4.94 1.75
C GLN A 151 15.86 -4.35 3.16
N ALA A 152 14.67 -3.97 3.66
CA ALA A 152 14.48 -3.53 5.04
C ALA A 152 14.85 -4.62 6.04
N MET A 153 14.39 -5.86 5.83
CA MET A 153 14.69 -6.99 6.69
C MET A 153 16.17 -7.37 6.64
N LEU A 154 16.78 -7.40 5.45
CA LEU A 154 18.22 -7.66 5.31
C LEU A 154 19.04 -6.59 6.06
N HIS A 155 18.67 -5.33 5.92
CA HIS A 155 19.33 -4.21 6.62
C HIS A 155 19.17 -4.31 8.15
N SER A 156 17.97 -4.63 8.64
CA SER A 156 17.65 -4.75 10.06
C SER A 156 18.32 -5.94 10.71
N LEU A 157 18.21 -7.14 10.11
CA LEU A 157 18.71 -8.40 10.67
C LEU A 157 20.22 -8.56 10.52
N GLY A 158 20.76 -8.03 9.41
CA GLY A 158 22.09 -8.38 8.90
C GLY A 158 22.09 -9.72 8.17
N LYS A 159 23.07 -9.89 7.25
CA LYS A 159 23.10 -11.01 6.30
C LYS A 159 22.97 -12.40 6.94
N ASP A 160 23.76 -12.68 7.99
CA ASP A 160 23.80 -14.02 8.59
C ASP A 160 22.45 -14.44 9.19
N LYS A 161 21.78 -13.52 9.89
CA LYS A 161 20.46 -13.80 10.50
C LYS A 161 19.36 -13.86 9.44
N PHE A 162 19.43 -13.00 8.44
CA PHE A 162 18.51 -13.01 7.30
C PHE A 162 18.58 -14.34 6.54
N ASP A 163 19.79 -14.81 6.20
CA ASP A 163 20.01 -16.08 5.52
C ASP A 163 19.56 -17.26 6.38
N ALA A 164 19.87 -17.26 7.68
CA ALA A 164 19.44 -18.33 8.60
C ALA A 164 17.91 -18.42 8.71
N ALA A 165 17.22 -17.26 8.80
CA ALA A 165 15.76 -17.22 8.86
C ALA A 165 15.12 -17.72 7.55
N ASN A 166 15.67 -17.31 6.40
CA ASN A 166 15.23 -17.79 5.09
C ASN A 166 15.44 -19.29 4.92
N ALA A 167 16.58 -19.84 5.38
CA ALA A 167 16.82 -21.27 5.33
C ALA A 167 15.80 -22.08 6.14
N VAL A 168 15.41 -21.59 7.32
CA VAL A 168 14.35 -22.21 8.12
C VAL A 168 13.01 -22.16 7.40
N ALA A 169 12.64 -21.00 6.85
CA ALA A 169 11.38 -20.86 6.13
C ALA A 169 11.35 -21.74 4.85
N GLN A 170 12.45 -21.81 4.12
CA GLN A 170 12.56 -22.67 2.95
C GLN A 170 12.42 -24.15 3.29
N ALA A 171 13.06 -24.62 4.37
CA ALA A 171 12.92 -25.99 4.82
C ALA A 171 11.46 -26.36 5.12
N TYR A 172 10.69 -25.46 5.76
CA TYR A 172 9.26 -25.67 5.98
C TYR A 172 8.48 -25.79 4.67
N VAL A 173 8.80 -24.95 3.67
CA VAL A 173 8.14 -25.01 2.36
C VAL A 173 8.49 -26.30 1.63
N ASP A 174 9.75 -26.73 1.65
CA ASP A 174 10.23 -27.96 0.98
C ASP A 174 9.60 -29.22 1.61
N GLU A 175 9.28 -29.18 2.93
CA GLU A 175 8.55 -30.23 3.64
C GLU A 175 7.02 -30.19 3.42
N GLY A 176 6.51 -29.27 2.58
CA GLY A 176 5.05 -29.09 2.38
C GLY A 176 4.34 -28.36 3.51
N ARG A 177 5.04 -27.73 4.42
CA ARG A 177 4.58 -27.05 5.63
C ARG A 177 4.62 -25.52 5.49
N GLY A 178 4.49 -25.01 4.28
CA GLY A 178 4.60 -23.57 4.01
C GLY A 178 3.60 -22.69 4.77
N GLU A 179 2.46 -23.23 5.16
CA GLU A 179 1.43 -22.52 5.95
C GLU A 179 1.65 -22.61 7.47
N ASP A 180 2.61 -23.44 7.93
CA ASP A 180 2.94 -23.52 9.35
C ASP A 180 3.63 -22.24 9.81
N ILE A 181 3.33 -21.87 11.05
CA ILE A 181 3.94 -20.70 11.70
C ILE A 181 5.39 -20.99 12.05
N LEU A 182 6.27 -20.09 11.63
CA LEU A 182 7.69 -20.15 11.98
C LEU A 182 7.90 -20.02 13.51
N PRO A 183 8.92 -20.68 14.06
CA PRO A 183 9.26 -20.50 15.45
C PRO A 183 9.53 -19.02 15.76
N PHE A 184 9.00 -18.51 16.85
CA PHE A 184 9.08 -17.10 17.25
C PHE A 184 10.52 -16.56 17.25
N ARG A 185 11.52 -17.36 17.68
CA ARG A 185 12.94 -16.99 17.65
C ARG A 185 13.46 -16.61 16.24
N VAL A 186 12.76 -17.02 15.18
CA VAL A 186 13.12 -16.69 13.78
C VAL A 186 12.60 -15.32 13.41
N THR A 187 11.42 -14.94 13.90
CA THR A 187 10.66 -13.74 13.46
C THR A 187 10.66 -12.60 14.47
N GLU A 188 11.08 -12.84 15.74
CA GLU A 188 10.86 -11.92 16.87
C GLU A 188 11.49 -10.54 16.71
N LYS A 189 12.64 -10.45 16.02
CA LYS A 189 13.35 -9.18 15.91
C LYS A 189 12.57 -8.15 15.10
N ASP A 190 12.04 -8.56 13.96
CA ASP A 190 11.32 -7.64 13.05
C ASP A 190 9.81 -7.63 13.30
N PHE A 191 9.24 -8.79 13.66
CA PHE A 191 7.79 -8.94 13.72
C PHE A 191 7.24 -9.23 15.12
N LYS A 192 8.07 -9.10 16.14
CA LYS A 192 7.67 -9.23 17.56
C LYS A 192 6.79 -10.45 17.81
N LYS A 193 5.49 -10.25 18.11
CA LYS A 193 4.54 -11.30 18.48
C LYS A 193 3.61 -11.73 17.36
N THR A 194 3.84 -11.29 16.12
CA THR A 194 3.00 -11.68 14.99
C THR A 194 3.32 -13.12 14.58
N PRO A 195 2.34 -14.02 14.52
CA PRO A 195 2.53 -15.33 13.91
C PRO A 195 2.78 -15.15 12.40
N VAL A 196 3.91 -15.65 11.89
CA VAL A 196 4.28 -15.53 10.46
C VAL A 196 4.46 -16.94 9.91
N SER A 197 3.72 -17.29 8.86
CA SER A 197 3.90 -18.57 8.17
C SER A 197 5.19 -18.56 7.35
N ALA A 198 5.73 -19.75 7.07
CA ALA A 198 6.95 -19.88 6.28
C ALA A 198 6.79 -19.31 4.86
N ARG A 199 5.66 -19.56 4.22
CA ARG A 199 5.33 -18.99 2.90
C ARG A 199 5.23 -17.46 2.95
N ARG A 200 4.60 -16.90 3.99
CA ARG A 200 4.49 -15.46 4.15
C ARG A 200 5.84 -14.79 4.39
N TRP A 201 6.71 -15.42 5.20
CA TRP A 201 8.09 -14.95 5.36
C TRP A 201 8.82 -14.87 4.04
N LEU A 202 8.79 -15.94 3.22
CA LEU A 202 9.46 -15.96 1.91
C LEU A 202 8.81 -15.00 0.89
N ALA A 203 7.51 -14.71 1.01
CA ALA A 203 6.88 -13.69 0.18
C ALA A 203 7.52 -12.31 0.39
N LEU A 204 7.90 -11.98 1.64
CA LEU A 204 8.53 -10.71 2.01
C LEU A 204 10.05 -10.71 1.82
N ALA A 205 10.73 -11.83 2.11
CA ALA A 205 12.17 -11.87 2.38
C ALA A 205 12.96 -12.83 1.50
N SER A 206 12.38 -13.38 0.43
CA SER A 206 13.08 -14.36 -0.41
C SER A 206 14.40 -13.79 -0.97
N PRO A 207 15.56 -14.45 -0.71
CA PRO A 207 16.87 -13.91 -1.08
C PRO A 207 17.15 -13.97 -2.59
N ASP A 208 16.39 -14.78 -3.33
CA ASP A 208 16.48 -14.91 -4.78
C ASP A 208 15.68 -13.87 -5.56
N LYS A 209 15.10 -12.86 -4.87
CA LYS A 209 14.28 -11.77 -5.43
C LYS A 209 12.95 -12.25 -6.03
N LYS A 210 12.48 -13.44 -5.65
CA LYS A 210 11.22 -14.03 -6.13
C LYS A 210 10.13 -14.06 -5.09
N GLY A 211 10.30 -13.29 -4.00
CA GLY A 211 9.25 -13.08 -3.02
C GLY A 211 8.01 -12.48 -3.69
N ALA A 212 6.84 -12.99 -3.37
CA ALA A 212 5.59 -12.54 -3.99
C ALA A 212 5.29 -11.05 -3.73
N ASP A 213 5.85 -10.49 -2.67
CA ASP A 213 5.69 -9.09 -2.27
C ASP A 213 6.85 -8.19 -2.72
N ASP A 214 7.92 -8.74 -3.33
CA ASP A 214 9.10 -7.96 -3.69
C ASP A 214 8.89 -7.14 -4.98
N PHE A 215 8.22 -5.99 -4.85
CA PHE A 215 7.92 -5.08 -5.95
C PHE A 215 8.82 -3.85 -5.98
N PHE A 216 9.47 -3.51 -4.85
CA PHE A 216 10.11 -2.20 -4.65
C PHE A 216 11.62 -2.27 -4.41
N SER A 217 12.24 -3.45 -4.44
CA SER A 217 13.69 -3.54 -4.33
C SER A 217 14.39 -2.88 -5.52
N ASP A 218 15.44 -2.10 -5.24
CA ASP A 218 16.18 -1.37 -6.27
C ASP A 218 17.01 -2.29 -7.19
N ASP A 219 17.31 -3.49 -6.72
CA ASP A 219 18.09 -4.52 -7.43
C ASP A 219 17.24 -5.52 -8.22
N LEU A 220 15.92 -5.28 -8.37
CA LEU A 220 15.06 -6.12 -9.21
C LEU A 220 15.41 -5.95 -10.69
N PRO A 221 15.41 -7.06 -11.49
CA PRO A 221 15.58 -6.97 -12.93
C PRO A 221 14.36 -6.28 -13.59
N ASP A 222 14.56 -5.74 -14.80
CA ASP A 222 13.52 -5.02 -15.53
C ASP A 222 12.27 -5.86 -15.82
N GLU A 223 12.45 -7.17 -16.02
CA GLU A 223 11.33 -8.07 -16.25
C GLU A 223 10.38 -8.14 -15.05
N ASP A 224 10.89 -8.05 -13.81
CA ASP A 224 10.05 -8.05 -12.61
C ASP A 224 9.33 -6.70 -12.45
N VAL A 225 10.00 -5.58 -12.76
CA VAL A 225 9.36 -4.25 -12.78
C VAL A 225 8.29 -4.15 -13.88
N LYS A 226 8.50 -4.82 -15.03
CA LYS A 226 7.48 -4.90 -16.09
C LYS A 226 6.22 -5.63 -15.66
N ARG A 227 6.33 -6.64 -14.79
CA ARG A 227 5.16 -7.37 -14.28
C ARG A 227 4.33 -6.57 -13.28
N THR A 228 4.89 -5.51 -12.71
CA THR A 228 4.26 -4.62 -11.74
C THR A 228 3.94 -3.26 -12.37
N PHE A 229 4.87 -2.33 -12.37
CA PHE A 229 4.68 -0.99 -12.95
C PHE A 229 4.42 -0.98 -14.45
N GLY A 230 5.05 -1.93 -15.19
CA GLY A 230 4.83 -2.09 -16.64
C GLY A 230 3.53 -2.82 -17.00
N ALA A 231 2.78 -3.32 -16.04
CA ALA A 231 1.47 -3.97 -16.23
C ALA A 231 0.30 -3.11 -15.72
N VAL A 232 0.57 -1.88 -15.33
CA VAL A 232 -0.46 -0.92 -14.93
C VAL A 232 -1.42 -0.69 -16.12
N PRO A 233 -2.74 -0.71 -15.91
CA PRO A 233 -3.71 -0.48 -16.98
C PRO A 233 -3.49 0.86 -17.69
N LYS A 234 -3.68 0.85 -19.01
CA LYS A 234 -3.63 2.07 -19.82
C LYS A 234 -4.62 3.11 -19.27
N GLY A 235 -4.16 4.35 -19.13
CA GLY A 235 -4.97 5.46 -18.64
C GLY A 235 -5.11 5.52 -17.11
N LEU A 236 -4.66 4.52 -16.34
CA LEU A 236 -4.69 4.57 -14.88
C LEU A 236 -3.71 5.63 -14.34
N GLY A 237 -4.17 6.48 -13.43
CA GLY A 237 -3.32 7.44 -12.72
C GLY A 237 -2.42 6.76 -11.67
N VAL A 238 -1.14 7.09 -11.65
CA VAL A 238 -0.16 6.60 -10.67
C VAL A 238 0.59 7.76 -10.03
N CYS A 239 0.42 7.94 -8.73
CA CYS A 239 1.14 8.93 -7.94
C CYS A 239 2.00 8.22 -6.89
N VAL A 240 3.31 8.44 -6.92
CA VAL A 240 4.24 7.90 -5.91
C VAL A 240 4.65 9.02 -4.97
N LEU A 241 4.50 8.78 -3.67
CA LEU A 241 4.87 9.69 -2.58
C LEU A 241 5.93 9.00 -1.73
N TYR A 242 7.17 8.99 -2.22
CA TYR A 242 8.28 8.30 -1.56
C TYR A 242 8.79 9.11 -0.37
N SER A 243 8.85 8.51 0.81
CA SER A 243 9.33 9.17 2.03
C SER A 243 10.84 9.42 1.98
N GLY A 244 11.24 10.71 2.03
CA GLY A 244 12.64 11.13 1.86
C GLY A 244 13.56 10.65 2.99
N SER A 245 13.04 10.58 4.22
CA SER A 245 13.75 10.12 5.44
C SER A 245 13.21 8.80 5.96
N ASP A 246 12.77 7.91 5.05
CA ASP A 246 12.23 6.59 5.39
C ASP A 246 13.28 5.72 6.10
N GLU A 247 12.99 5.33 7.33
CA GLU A 247 13.88 4.55 8.20
C GLU A 247 13.98 3.07 7.81
N PHE A 248 13.06 2.57 6.99
CA PHE A 248 13.08 1.19 6.48
C PHE A 248 13.82 1.06 5.16
N VAL A 249 14.17 2.18 4.53
CA VAL A 249 14.89 2.16 3.25
C VAL A 249 16.39 2.29 3.51
N PRO A 250 17.21 1.28 3.11
CA PRO A 250 18.64 1.37 3.27
C PRO A 250 19.23 2.66 2.66
N PRO A 251 20.22 3.30 3.30
CA PRO A 251 20.82 4.54 2.81
C PRO A 251 21.48 4.43 1.42
N SER A 252 21.79 3.21 0.99
CA SER A 252 22.37 2.93 -0.34
C SER A 252 21.38 3.02 -1.49
N VAL A 253 20.07 3.02 -1.22
CA VAL A 253 19.01 3.06 -2.25
C VAL A 253 18.92 4.47 -2.85
N ASP A 254 19.13 4.57 -4.16
CA ASP A 254 18.85 5.77 -4.94
C ASP A 254 17.34 5.91 -5.16
N LYS A 255 16.68 6.61 -4.24
CA LYS A 255 15.22 6.80 -4.25
C LYS A 255 14.74 7.54 -5.50
N GLU A 256 15.48 8.55 -5.96
CA GLU A 256 15.13 9.35 -7.15
C GLU A 256 15.27 8.51 -8.42
N GLY A 257 16.38 7.79 -8.56
CA GLY A 257 16.61 6.87 -9.67
C GLY A 257 15.56 5.77 -9.74
N LEU A 258 15.15 5.22 -8.58
CA LEU A 258 14.14 4.18 -8.49
C LEU A 258 12.76 4.69 -8.90
N VAL A 259 12.33 5.84 -8.40
CA VAL A 259 11.05 6.49 -8.78
C VAL A 259 11.04 6.82 -10.27
N LYS A 260 12.15 7.32 -10.82
CA LYS A 260 12.30 7.58 -12.25
C LYS A 260 12.20 6.31 -13.10
N ARG A 261 12.79 5.21 -12.63
CA ARG A 261 12.71 3.90 -13.28
C ARG A 261 11.25 3.41 -13.36
N TRP A 262 10.51 3.46 -12.25
CA TRP A 262 9.09 3.09 -12.21
C TRP A 262 8.23 3.96 -13.14
N SER A 263 8.48 5.26 -13.15
CA SER A 263 7.82 6.22 -14.06
C SER A 263 7.97 5.81 -15.53
N GLY A 264 9.17 5.37 -15.93
CA GLY A 264 9.43 4.88 -17.29
C GLY A 264 8.50 3.72 -17.66
N PHE A 265 8.44 2.69 -16.82
CA PHE A 265 7.60 1.51 -17.06
C PHE A 265 6.10 1.82 -17.08
N VAL A 266 5.61 2.67 -16.17
CA VAL A 266 4.19 3.10 -16.18
C VAL A 266 3.84 3.83 -17.47
N LYS A 267 4.70 4.76 -17.92
CA LYS A 267 4.47 5.50 -19.17
C LYS A 267 4.53 4.60 -20.40
N GLU A 268 5.46 3.64 -20.43
CA GLU A 268 5.55 2.65 -21.53
C GLU A 268 4.29 1.77 -21.59
N ALA A 269 3.69 1.43 -20.46
CA ALA A 269 2.42 0.71 -20.37
C ALA A 269 1.21 1.56 -20.78
N GLY A 270 1.37 2.86 -20.94
CA GLY A 270 0.30 3.82 -21.24
C GLY A 270 -0.47 4.30 -20.01
N GLY A 271 0.04 4.05 -18.79
CA GLY A 271 -0.46 4.64 -17.57
C GLY A 271 -0.11 6.14 -17.47
N VAL A 272 -0.80 6.87 -16.60
CA VAL A 272 -0.61 8.31 -16.39
C VAL A 272 0.19 8.52 -15.11
N TRP A 273 1.48 8.85 -15.26
CA TRP A 273 2.35 9.13 -14.12
C TRP A 273 2.20 10.57 -13.64
N GLU A 274 1.97 10.75 -12.33
CA GLU A 274 1.82 12.08 -11.73
C GLU A 274 3.18 12.70 -11.39
N GLU A 275 3.53 13.80 -12.06
CA GLU A 275 4.82 14.49 -11.89
C GLU A 275 4.75 15.71 -10.96
N GLU A 276 3.62 16.41 -10.92
CA GLU A 276 3.50 17.65 -10.16
C GLU A 276 3.36 17.40 -8.66
N PHE A 277 2.51 16.44 -8.29
CA PHE A 277 2.24 16.10 -6.89
C PHE A 277 3.02 14.87 -6.42
N GLY A 278 3.57 14.07 -7.35
CA GLY A 278 4.37 12.88 -7.08
C GLY A 278 5.81 13.16 -6.68
N GLY A 279 6.59 12.07 -6.48
CA GLY A 279 8.02 12.10 -6.21
C GLY A 279 8.37 11.98 -4.73
N ILE A 280 9.56 12.46 -4.36
CA ILE A 280 10.06 12.40 -2.99
C ILE A 280 9.32 13.42 -2.12
N VAL A 281 8.84 12.99 -0.95
CA VAL A 281 8.32 13.87 0.10
C VAL A 281 9.47 14.19 1.05
N PRO A 282 10.04 15.40 1.00
CA PRO A 282 11.26 15.71 1.74
C PRO A 282 11.06 15.57 3.24
N ARG A 283 12.03 14.98 3.93
CA ARG A 283 12.07 14.78 5.39
C ARG A 283 10.94 13.90 5.95
N ALA A 284 10.04 13.34 5.11
CA ALA A 284 9.02 12.43 5.58
C ALA A 284 9.65 11.14 6.11
N SER A 285 9.31 10.74 7.33
CA SER A 285 9.56 9.40 7.86
C SER A 285 8.60 8.40 7.22
N HIS A 286 8.75 7.10 7.49
CA HIS A 286 7.93 6.07 6.87
C HIS A 286 6.43 6.33 7.01
N ASN A 287 5.94 6.51 8.23
CA ASN A 287 4.51 6.71 8.53
C ASN A 287 4.17 8.13 9.03
N LEU A 288 5.10 9.08 8.91
CA LEU A 288 4.98 10.48 9.32
C LEU A 288 4.62 10.68 10.81
N ARG A 289 4.81 9.66 11.64
CA ARG A 289 4.52 9.77 13.07
C ARG A 289 5.59 10.61 13.78
N GLY A 290 5.19 11.77 14.25
CA GLY A 290 6.08 12.70 14.93
C GLY A 290 6.87 13.61 13.99
N ASP A 291 6.62 13.54 12.69
CA ASP A 291 7.15 14.50 11.73
C ASP A 291 6.55 15.90 11.97
N ALA A 292 7.26 16.92 11.51
CA ALA A 292 6.81 18.30 11.59
C ALA A 292 5.52 18.52 10.79
N GLU A 293 4.68 19.47 11.24
CA GLU A 293 3.39 19.77 10.60
C GLU A 293 3.54 20.13 9.11
N GLU A 294 4.65 20.77 8.72
CA GLU A 294 4.92 21.13 7.32
C GLU A 294 5.11 19.88 6.46
N VAL A 295 5.74 18.82 6.99
CA VAL A 295 5.97 17.57 6.27
C VAL A 295 4.65 16.84 6.05
N VAL A 296 3.83 16.72 7.11
CA VAL A 296 2.49 16.14 7.01
C VAL A 296 1.59 17.00 6.11
N GLY A 297 1.72 18.33 6.19
CA GLY A 297 1.03 19.27 5.34
C GLY A 297 1.40 19.15 3.87
N ASP A 298 2.68 18.93 3.55
CA ASP A 298 3.14 18.68 2.17
C ASP A 298 2.55 17.38 1.61
N LEU A 299 2.58 16.28 2.37
CA LEU A 299 1.92 15.04 1.96
C LEU A 299 0.43 15.25 1.67
N CYS A 300 -0.29 15.91 2.58
CA CYS A 300 -1.73 16.18 2.40
C CYS A 300 -2.01 17.03 1.17
N ARG A 301 -1.22 18.09 0.93
CA ARG A 301 -1.34 18.97 -0.24
C ARG A 301 -1.16 18.16 -1.54
N ARG A 302 -0.18 17.28 -1.59
CA ARG A 302 0.10 16.42 -2.74
C ARG A 302 -1.06 15.46 -3.01
N VAL A 303 -1.56 14.79 -1.98
CA VAL A 303 -2.72 13.88 -2.11
C VAL A 303 -3.94 14.64 -2.60
N VAL A 304 -4.31 15.76 -1.97
CA VAL A 304 -5.48 16.57 -2.36
C VAL A 304 -5.34 17.12 -3.77
N GLY A 305 -4.15 17.60 -4.15
CA GLY A 305 -3.87 18.09 -5.50
C GLY A 305 -4.05 17.02 -6.56
N PHE A 306 -3.51 15.81 -6.32
CA PHE A 306 -3.68 14.68 -7.24
C PHE A 306 -5.15 14.24 -7.36
N LEU A 307 -5.87 14.13 -6.25
CA LEU A 307 -7.30 13.82 -6.28
C LEU A 307 -8.11 14.86 -7.08
N GLY A 308 -7.73 16.13 -7.01
CA GLY A 308 -8.33 17.18 -7.84
C GLY A 308 -8.12 16.97 -9.34
N LYS A 309 -6.95 16.47 -9.76
CA LYS A 309 -6.69 16.10 -11.16
C LYS A 309 -7.51 14.86 -11.57
N VAL A 310 -7.59 13.85 -10.71
CA VAL A 310 -8.42 12.64 -10.96
C VAL A 310 -9.89 13.03 -11.15
N GLU A 311 -10.42 13.92 -10.31
CA GLU A 311 -11.81 14.38 -10.40
C GLU A 311 -12.11 15.09 -11.72
N LYS A 312 -11.15 15.87 -12.23
CA LYS A 312 -11.26 16.57 -13.52
C LYS A 312 -10.98 15.67 -14.74
N GLY A 313 -10.53 14.44 -14.54
CA GLY A 313 -10.09 13.55 -15.62
C GLY A 313 -8.71 13.90 -16.20
N GLU A 314 -7.91 14.73 -15.52
CA GLU A 314 -6.58 15.14 -15.96
C GLU A 314 -5.49 14.11 -15.60
N ALA A 315 -5.75 13.27 -14.59
CA ALA A 315 -4.82 12.25 -14.08
C ALA A 315 -5.25 10.81 -14.43
N ALA A 316 -6.28 10.64 -15.25
CA ALA A 316 -6.75 9.35 -15.72
C ALA A 316 -7.42 9.55 -17.09
N HIS A 317 -6.95 8.81 -18.09
CA HIS A 317 -7.55 8.80 -19.43
C HIS A 317 -8.13 7.39 -19.65
N LEU A 318 -9.35 7.16 -19.16
CA LEU A 318 -10.12 5.94 -19.41
C LEU A 318 -10.80 5.98 -20.79
#